data_11922336c6a93724d9749f1689f0a071
#
_entry.id   11922336c6a93724d9749f1689f0a071
#
_cell.length_a   1.000
_cell.length_b   1.000
_cell.length_c   1.000
_cell.angle_alpha   90.00
_cell.angle_beta   90.00
_cell.angle_gamma   90.00
#
_symmetry.space_group_name_H-M   'P 1'
#
loop_
_entity.id
_entity.type
_entity.pdbx_description
1 polymer ?
#
loop_
_entity_poly.entity_id
_entity_poly.type
_entity_poly.pdbx_seq_one_letter_code
_entity_poly.pdbx_strand_id
1 'polypeptide(L)'
;MSEGKKALLVMGCPEVPVQMSMVIYLTYKLKKSGWDVTVAGTNAAVKLLKAADPESYYVQKTVDLDELIGDVVEKKVDFDICFAFMHSDAGMTYGATFSAISKARLYAVVFGKNAEALGESIDYPAEKIVAKATHNPGPLKNKIDKVVL
;
A
#
# COMPACT_ATOMS: atom_id res chain seq x y z
N MET A 1 1.80 -20.81 -16.44
CA MET A 1 1.42 -20.08 -15.88
C MET A 1 2.10 -18.91 -15.81
N SER A 2 1.60 -18.06 -15.90
CA SER A 2 2.30 -16.93 -16.02
C SER A 2 3.00 -16.71 -14.76
N GLU A 3 4.08 -16.14 -14.86
CA GLU A 3 4.68 -15.64 -13.84
C GLU A 3 3.73 -14.76 -13.26
N GLY A 4 3.24 -14.92 -12.18
CA GLY A 4 2.24 -14.11 -11.57
C GLY A 4 2.64 -12.65 -11.54
N LYS A 5 1.68 -11.80 -11.75
CA LYS A 5 1.89 -10.38 -11.53
C LYS A 5 2.08 -10.16 -10.03
N LYS A 6 3.09 -9.40 -9.67
CA LYS A 6 3.42 -9.16 -8.27
C LYS A 6 3.00 -7.78 -7.84
N ALA A 7 2.19 -7.72 -6.79
CA ALA A 7 1.71 -6.46 -6.21
C ALA A 7 2.26 -6.27 -4.82
N LEU A 8 2.64 -5.05 -4.50
CA LEU A 8 3.10 -4.66 -3.18
C LEU A 8 2.18 -3.61 -2.60
N LEU A 9 1.75 -3.81 -1.37
CA LEU A 9 1.08 -2.77 -0.59
C LEU A 9 2.00 -2.35 0.52
N VAL A 10 2.26 -1.05 0.64
CA VAL A 10 3.11 -0.50 1.69
C VAL A 10 2.21 0.23 2.68
N MET A 11 2.21 -0.22 3.93
CA MET A 11 1.41 0.40 4.98
C MET A 11 2.20 1.52 5.63
N GLY A 12 1.54 2.67 5.82
CA GLY A 12 2.09 3.73 6.62
C GLY A 12 1.86 3.49 8.11
N CYS A 13 2.08 4.52 8.91
CA CYS A 13 1.82 4.46 10.35
C CYS A 13 0.35 4.08 10.59
N PRO A 14 0.07 3.13 11.48
CA PRO A 14 -1.29 2.60 11.62
C PRO A 14 -2.20 3.43 12.53
N GLU A 15 -2.09 4.76 12.49
CA GLU A 15 -2.89 5.62 13.34
C GLU A 15 -4.31 5.87 12.84
N VAL A 16 -4.50 5.86 11.54
CA VAL A 16 -5.78 6.22 10.94
C VAL A 16 -6.53 4.93 10.57
N PRO A 17 -7.73 4.73 11.15
CA PRO A 17 -8.45 3.45 11.03
C PRO A 17 -8.72 2.97 9.61
N VAL A 18 -8.96 3.88 8.67
CA VAL A 18 -9.32 3.49 7.31
C VAL A 18 -8.21 2.72 6.61
N GLN A 19 -6.96 2.90 7.03
CA GLN A 19 -5.85 2.21 6.37
C GLN A 19 -6.00 0.69 6.45
N MET A 20 -6.29 0.18 7.64
CA MET A 20 -6.36 -1.26 7.83
C MET A 20 -7.43 -1.90 6.96
N SER A 21 -8.62 -1.32 6.95
CA SER A 21 -9.71 -1.88 6.16
C SER A 21 -9.38 -1.81 4.67
N MET A 22 -8.77 -0.74 4.21
CA MET A 22 -8.50 -0.58 2.79
C MET A 22 -7.32 -1.43 2.31
N VAL A 23 -6.33 -1.68 3.16
CA VAL A 23 -5.26 -2.61 2.83
C VAL A 23 -5.83 -4.02 2.62
N ILE A 24 -6.68 -4.47 3.53
CA ILE A 24 -7.29 -5.80 3.42
C ILE A 24 -8.21 -5.86 2.19
N TYR A 25 -9.02 -4.82 1.98
CA TYR A 25 -9.93 -4.76 0.85
C TYR A 25 -9.19 -4.78 -0.49
N LEU A 26 -8.13 -3.97 -0.60
CA LEU A 26 -7.36 -3.92 -1.85
C LEU A 26 -6.63 -5.23 -2.09
N THR A 27 -6.12 -5.87 -1.05
CA THR A 27 -5.52 -7.20 -1.17
C THR A 27 -6.54 -8.20 -1.74
N TYR A 28 -7.76 -8.18 -1.23
CA TYR A 28 -8.84 -9.02 -1.74
C TYR A 28 -9.07 -8.76 -3.24
N LYS A 29 -9.19 -7.50 -3.64
CA LYS A 29 -9.43 -7.15 -5.04
C LYS A 29 -8.29 -7.61 -5.95
N LEU A 30 -7.07 -7.37 -5.52
CA LEU A 30 -5.90 -7.76 -6.31
C LEU A 30 -5.82 -9.27 -6.48
N LYS A 31 -6.05 -10.01 -5.41
CA LYS A 31 -6.04 -11.47 -5.50
C LYS A 31 -7.13 -11.98 -6.43
N LYS A 32 -8.31 -11.39 -6.41
CA LYS A 32 -9.37 -11.75 -7.33
C LYS A 32 -8.99 -11.50 -8.78
N SER A 33 -8.12 -10.55 -9.03
CA SER A 33 -7.65 -10.23 -10.37
C SER A 33 -6.36 -10.98 -10.74
N GLY A 34 -5.94 -11.94 -9.92
CA GLY A 34 -4.82 -12.81 -10.23
C GLY A 34 -3.46 -12.32 -9.77
N TRP A 35 -3.40 -11.30 -8.94
CA TRP A 35 -2.13 -10.77 -8.44
C TRP A 35 -1.62 -11.58 -7.25
N ASP A 36 -0.29 -11.70 -7.19
CA ASP A 36 0.40 -12.25 -6.01
C ASP A 36 0.75 -11.06 -5.13
N VAL A 37 0.11 -10.95 -3.96
CA VAL A 37 0.15 -9.74 -3.13
C VAL A 37 1.02 -9.92 -1.92
N THR A 38 1.94 -8.97 -1.71
CA THR A 38 2.74 -8.87 -0.49
C THR A 38 2.40 -7.55 0.19
N VAL A 39 2.23 -7.58 1.50
CA VAL A 39 1.98 -6.38 2.29
C VAL A 39 3.20 -6.12 3.16
N ALA A 40 3.79 -4.93 3.03
CA ALA A 40 4.94 -4.52 3.81
C ALA A 40 4.54 -3.46 4.82
N GLY A 41 5.08 -3.55 6.02
CA GLY A 41 4.80 -2.56 7.04
C GLY A 41 5.83 -2.62 8.16
N THR A 42 5.75 -1.65 9.06
CA THR A 42 6.52 -1.70 10.29
C THR A 42 5.99 -2.82 11.16
N ASN A 43 6.73 -3.19 12.19
CA ASN A 43 6.33 -4.25 13.11
C ASN A 43 4.93 -3.99 13.67
N ALA A 44 4.64 -2.76 14.10
CA ALA A 44 3.34 -2.41 14.66
C ALA A 44 2.22 -2.56 13.62
N ALA A 45 2.45 -2.12 12.41
CA ALA A 45 1.44 -2.20 11.34
C ALA A 45 1.15 -3.66 10.98
N VAL A 46 2.18 -4.50 10.90
CA VAL A 46 2.00 -5.92 10.59
C VAL A 46 1.26 -6.63 11.71
N LYS A 47 1.55 -6.29 12.98
CA LYS A 47 0.83 -6.87 14.11
C LYS A 47 -0.65 -6.52 14.11
N LEU A 48 -0.98 -5.28 13.79
CA LEU A 48 -2.37 -4.87 13.67
C LEU A 48 -3.07 -5.62 12.54
N LEU A 49 -2.39 -5.77 11.42
CA LEU A 49 -2.95 -6.50 10.29
C LEU A 49 -3.23 -7.94 10.65
N LYS A 50 -2.32 -8.60 11.35
CA LYS A 50 -2.51 -9.99 11.78
C LYS A 50 -3.63 -10.12 12.80
N ALA A 51 -3.84 -9.10 13.62
CA ALA A 51 -4.98 -9.10 14.55
C ALA A 51 -6.30 -8.95 13.79
N ALA A 52 -6.33 -8.19 12.70
CA ALA A 52 -7.53 -7.99 11.91
C ALA A 52 -7.83 -9.18 11.00
N ASP A 53 -6.81 -9.94 10.61
CA ASP A 53 -6.94 -11.09 9.72
C ASP A 53 -6.14 -12.25 10.33
N PRO A 54 -6.59 -12.79 11.47
CA PRO A 54 -5.75 -13.70 12.27
C PRO A 54 -5.41 -15.02 11.58
N GLU A 55 -6.23 -15.46 10.65
CA GLU A 55 -5.95 -16.70 9.93
C GLU A 55 -5.30 -16.44 8.58
N SER A 56 -4.88 -15.22 8.34
CA SER A 56 -4.26 -14.82 7.08
C SER A 56 -5.12 -15.20 5.87
N TYR A 57 -6.41 -15.00 6.03
CA TYR A 57 -7.37 -15.38 4.99
C TYR A 57 -7.20 -14.49 3.76
N TYR A 58 -7.09 -13.18 3.97
CA TYR A 58 -6.90 -12.23 2.89
C TYR A 58 -5.44 -11.91 2.66
N VAL A 59 -4.69 -11.60 3.72
CA VAL A 59 -3.30 -11.19 3.60
C VAL A 59 -2.41 -12.36 4.02
N GLN A 60 -1.84 -13.03 3.03
CA GLN A 60 -1.06 -14.24 3.27
C GLN A 60 0.44 -13.99 3.36
N LYS A 61 0.93 -12.91 2.76
CA LYS A 61 2.35 -12.59 2.76
C LYS A 61 2.58 -11.22 3.36
N THR A 62 3.30 -11.18 4.47
CA THR A 62 3.70 -9.92 5.08
C THR A 62 5.22 -9.88 5.18
N VAL A 63 5.79 -8.70 5.15
CA VAL A 63 7.24 -8.54 5.24
C VAL A 63 7.54 -7.25 5.99
N ASP A 64 8.67 -7.24 6.70
CA ASP A 64 9.14 -6.03 7.34
C ASP A 64 9.58 -5.02 6.26
N LEU A 65 9.15 -3.79 6.42
CA LEU A 65 9.36 -2.78 5.40
C LEU A 65 10.83 -2.48 5.16
N ASP A 66 11.62 -2.37 6.22
CA ASP A 66 13.04 -2.06 6.06
C ASP A 66 13.81 -3.21 5.40
N GLU A 67 13.46 -4.46 5.75
CA GLU A 67 14.06 -5.61 5.09
C GLU A 67 13.71 -5.62 3.61
N LEU A 68 12.47 -5.32 3.29
CA LEU A 68 12.03 -5.31 1.89
C LEU A 68 12.76 -4.25 1.10
N ILE A 69 12.93 -3.06 1.66
CA ILE A 69 13.66 -1.99 0.99
C ILE A 69 15.07 -2.46 0.64
N GLY A 70 15.75 -3.12 1.59
CA GLY A 70 17.07 -3.68 1.34
C GLY A 70 17.07 -4.69 0.20
N ASP A 71 16.08 -5.57 0.17
CA ASP A 71 16.00 -6.59 -0.87
C ASP A 71 15.74 -5.98 -2.24
N VAL A 72 14.92 -4.94 -2.31
CA VAL A 72 14.65 -4.27 -3.58
C VAL A 72 15.90 -3.54 -4.08
N VAL A 73 16.61 -2.85 -3.17
CA VAL A 73 17.86 -2.16 -3.51
C VAL A 73 18.89 -3.14 -4.05
N GLU A 74 18.99 -4.33 -3.44
CA GLU A 74 19.93 -5.36 -3.88
C GLU A 74 19.42 -6.18 -5.06
N LYS A 75 18.25 -5.84 -5.58
CA LYS A 75 17.65 -6.49 -6.74
C LYS A 75 17.33 -7.96 -6.50
N LYS A 76 17.05 -8.32 -5.27
CA LYS A 76 16.60 -9.67 -4.93
C LYS A 76 15.14 -9.87 -5.21
N VAL A 77 14.35 -8.79 -5.17
CA VAL A 77 12.92 -8.83 -5.40
C VAL A 77 12.47 -7.48 -5.97
N ASP A 78 11.44 -7.50 -6.77
CA ASP A 78 10.74 -6.28 -7.20
C ASP A 78 9.29 -6.65 -7.52
N PHE A 79 8.51 -5.66 -7.88
CA PHE A 79 7.08 -5.79 -8.08
C PHE A 79 6.66 -5.12 -9.38
N ASP A 80 5.47 -5.47 -9.85
CA ASP A 80 4.91 -4.88 -11.06
C ASP A 80 4.05 -3.66 -10.72
N ILE A 81 3.41 -3.67 -9.55
CA ILE A 81 2.57 -2.58 -9.09
C ILE A 81 2.79 -2.40 -7.59
N CYS A 82 2.78 -1.16 -7.14
CA CYS A 82 2.97 -0.83 -5.73
C CYS A 82 1.92 0.21 -5.31
N PHE A 83 1.24 -0.07 -4.20
CA PHE A 83 0.31 0.88 -3.60
C PHE A 83 0.90 1.32 -2.27
N ALA A 84 1.31 2.57 -2.18
CA ALA A 84 1.88 3.12 -0.95
C ALA A 84 0.81 3.94 -0.24
N PHE A 85 0.40 3.46 0.94
CA PHE A 85 -0.61 4.13 1.76
C PHE A 85 0.06 5.19 2.62
N MET A 86 -0.46 6.41 2.59
CA MET A 86 0.16 7.51 3.31
C MET A 86 -0.87 8.51 3.82
N HIS A 87 -0.68 8.94 5.06
CA HIS A 87 -1.49 9.99 5.67
C HIS A 87 -0.63 11.00 6.44
N SER A 88 0.69 10.83 6.37
CA SER A 88 1.65 11.68 7.09
C SER A 88 2.99 11.66 6.39
N ASP A 89 3.93 12.41 6.90
CA ASP A 89 5.26 12.53 6.31
C ASP A 89 5.99 11.19 6.20
N ALA A 90 5.81 10.30 7.19
CA ALA A 90 6.48 9.00 7.15
C ALA A 90 6.04 8.18 5.93
N GLY A 91 4.73 8.13 5.67
CA GLY A 91 4.21 7.43 4.50
C GLY A 91 4.69 8.06 3.20
N MET A 92 4.76 9.39 3.17
CA MET A 92 5.27 10.12 2.02
C MET A 92 6.72 9.73 1.72
N THR A 93 7.54 9.59 2.77
CA THR A 93 8.94 9.18 2.64
C THR A 93 9.04 7.78 2.04
N TYR A 94 8.24 6.84 2.50
CA TYR A 94 8.25 5.49 1.95
C TYR A 94 7.81 5.49 0.48
N GLY A 95 6.80 6.29 0.13
CA GLY A 95 6.39 6.44 -1.25
C GLY A 95 7.51 6.91 -2.14
N ALA A 96 8.23 7.94 -1.68
CA ALA A 96 9.39 8.47 -2.40
C ALA A 96 10.48 7.42 -2.56
N THR A 97 10.72 6.64 -1.50
CA THR A 97 11.73 5.58 -1.53
C THR A 97 11.41 4.55 -2.62
N PHE A 98 10.18 4.03 -2.63
CA PHE A 98 9.82 3.04 -3.65
C PHE A 98 9.80 3.62 -5.05
N SER A 99 9.44 4.89 -5.20
CA SER A 99 9.56 5.56 -6.48
C SER A 99 11.00 5.54 -7.01
N ALA A 100 11.97 5.66 -6.10
CA ALA A 100 13.38 5.72 -6.48
C ALA A 100 14.00 4.35 -6.73
N ILE A 101 13.59 3.31 -5.96
CA ILE A 101 14.30 2.03 -5.99
C ILE A 101 13.58 0.92 -6.74
N SER A 102 12.27 1.03 -6.93
CA SER A 102 11.46 -0.01 -7.56
C SER A 102 11.06 0.40 -8.97
N LYS A 103 10.96 -0.58 -9.86
CA LYS A 103 10.43 -0.34 -11.20
C LYS A 103 8.91 -0.48 -11.24
N ALA A 104 8.28 -0.78 -10.11
CA ALA A 104 6.84 -0.97 -10.04
C ALA A 104 6.09 0.32 -10.43
N ARG A 105 4.94 0.13 -11.06
CA ARG A 105 4.01 1.24 -11.28
C ARG A 105 3.47 1.65 -9.91
N LEU A 106 3.72 2.89 -9.52
CA LEU A 106 3.42 3.35 -8.16
C LEU A 106 2.11 4.11 -8.09
N TYR A 107 1.29 3.69 -7.13
CA TYR A 107 0.08 4.43 -6.74
C TYR A 107 0.31 4.99 -5.35
N ALA A 108 0.09 6.29 -5.19
CA ALA A 108 0.10 6.94 -3.89
C ALA A 108 -1.34 6.98 -3.39
N VAL A 109 -1.63 6.20 -2.36
CA VAL A 109 -2.96 6.14 -1.76
C VAL A 109 -2.96 7.05 -0.55
N VAL A 110 -3.50 8.25 -0.71
CA VAL A 110 -3.39 9.33 0.27
C VAL A 110 -4.73 9.53 0.98
N PHE A 111 -4.71 9.47 2.30
CA PHE A 111 -5.94 9.54 3.10
C PHE A 111 -5.70 10.36 4.36
N GLY A 112 -6.71 10.50 5.20
CA GLY A 112 -6.60 11.28 6.43
C GLY A 112 -7.09 12.70 6.24
N LYS A 113 -6.97 13.48 7.29
CA LYS A 113 -7.50 14.84 7.32
C LYS A 113 -6.82 15.76 6.30
N ASN A 114 -5.54 15.56 6.08
CA ASN A 114 -4.72 16.43 5.23
C ASN A 114 -4.45 15.80 3.86
N ALA A 115 -5.31 14.89 3.43
CA ALA A 115 -5.07 14.13 2.21
C ALA A 115 -4.80 15.01 0.99
N GLU A 116 -5.58 16.07 0.81
CA GLU A 116 -5.41 16.91 -0.37
C GLU A 116 -4.06 17.62 -0.37
N ALA A 117 -3.68 18.21 0.75
CA ALA A 117 -2.40 18.91 0.85
C ALA A 117 -1.23 17.93 0.67
N LEU A 118 -1.33 16.74 1.26
CA LEU A 118 -0.30 15.72 1.11
C LEU A 118 -0.21 15.27 -0.35
N GLY A 119 -1.35 15.02 -0.98
CA GLY A 119 -1.37 14.62 -2.38
C GLY A 119 -0.72 15.63 -3.30
N GLU A 120 -0.96 16.92 -3.05
CA GLU A 120 -0.37 17.98 -3.84
C GLU A 120 1.14 18.07 -3.64
N SER A 121 1.64 17.67 -2.48
CA SER A 121 3.07 17.76 -2.18
C SER A 121 3.89 16.62 -2.79
N ILE A 122 3.25 15.62 -3.36
CA ILE A 122 3.97 14.51 -3.99
C ILE A 122 4.65 15.03 -5.25
N ASP A 123 6.00 14.93 -5.28
CA ASP A 123 6.79 15.44 -6.38
C ASP A 123 7.57 14.36 -7.11
N TYR A 124 7.20 13.11 -6.92
CA TYR A 124 7.79 11.97 -7.62
C TYR A 124 6.72 11.29 -8.49
N PRO A 125 7.13 10.49 -9.49
CA PRO A 125 6.15 9.85 -10.39
C PRO A 125 5.26 8.87 -9.63
N ALA A 126 3.96 9.11 -9.66
CA ALA A 126 2.99 8.22 -9.04
C ALA A 126 1.59 8.57 -9.54
N GLU A 127 0.73 7.57 -9.63
CA GLU A 127 -0.69 7.83 -9.82
C GLU A 127 -1.28 8.04 -8.44
N LYS A 128 -2.12 9.07 -8.31
CA LYS A 128 -2.60 9.50 -7.01
C LYS A 128 -4.03 9.06 -6.79
N ILE A 129 -4.29 8.43 -5.65
CA ILE A 129 -5.63 8.10 -5.17
C ILE A 129 -5.78 8.86 -3.87
N VAL A 130 -6.49 10.00 -3.90
CA VAL A 130 -6.56 10.93 -2.77
C VAL A 130 -7.98 11.04 -2.29
N ALA A 131 -8.21 10.79 -1.01
CA ALA A 131 -9.52 10.94 -0.40
C ALA A 131 -9.39 11.35 1.06
N LYS A 132 -10.17 12.36 1.47
CA LYS A 132 -10.18 12.80 2.85
C LYS A 132 -11.01 11.80 3.66
N ALA A 133 -10.38 10.72 4.11
CA ALA A 133 -11.02 9.63 4.83
C ALA A 133 -10.21 9.26 6.06
N THR A 134 -10.87 9.16 7.21
CA THR A 134 -10.23 8.74 8.46
C THR A 134 -10.88 7.49 9.01
N HIS A 135 -12.18 7.53 9.24
CA HIS A 135 -12.97 6.42 9.77
C HIS A 135 -13.88 5.82 8.72
N ASN A 136 -14.45 6.67 7.87
CA ASN A 136 -15.37 6.21 6.84
C ASN A 136 -14.57 5.80 5.60
N PRO A 137 -14.57 4.51 5.24
CA PRO A 137 -13.80 4.05 4.08
C PRO A 137 -14.41 4.41 2.74
N GLY A 138 -15.69 4.82 2.71
CA GLY A 138 -16.41 5.03 1.47
C GLY A 138 -15.70 5.88 0.43
N PRO A 139 -15.26 7.09 0.78
CA PRO A 139 -14.61 7.96 -0.21
C PRO A 139 -13.35 7.35 -0.81
N LEU A 140 -12.55 6.67 0.01
CA LEU A 140 -11.32 6.03 -0.46
C LEU A 140 -11.64 4.75 -1.23
N LYS A 141 -12.55 3.94 -0.71
CA LYS A 141 -12.96 2.70 -1.36
C LYS A 141 -13.48 2.97 -2.77
N ASN A 142 -14.30 4.01 -2.93
CA ASN A 142 -14.87 4.34 -4.23
C ASN A 142 -13.78 4.66 -5.25
N LYS A 143 -12.72 5.32 -4.84
CA LYS A 143 -11.62 5.64 -5.74
C LYS A 143 -10.75 4.42 -6.04
N ILE A 144 -10.52 3.57 -5.05
CA ILE A 144 -9.80 2.32 -5.25
C ILE A 144 -10.56 1.43 -6.25
N ASP A 145 -11.89 1.40 -6.16
CA ASP A 145 -12.71 0.60 -7.06
C ASP A 145 -12.60 1.03 -8.52
N LYS A 146 -12.17 2.25 -8.78
CA LYS A 146 -12.04 2.75 -10.14
C LYS A 146 -10.70 2.39 -10.77
N VAL A 147 -9.77 1.87 -9.99
CA VAL A 147 -8.47 1.49 -10.52
C VAL A 147 -8.63 0.22 -11.36
N VAL A 148 -8.06 0.23 -12.55
CA VAL A 148 -8.08 -0.94 -13.43
C VAL A 148 -6.91 -1.84 -13.06
N LEU A 149 -7.23 -3.05 -12.65
CA LEU A 149 -6.23 -4.01 -12.18
C LEU A 149 -5.99 -5.14 -13.17
#